data_eed7e6e6d3e2555ecde4685e27d9d4dc
#
_entry.id   eed7e6e6d3e2555ecde4685e27d9d4dc
#
_cell.length_a   1.000
_cell.length_b   1.000
_cell.length_c   1.000
_cell.angle_alpha   90.00
_cell.angle_beta   90.00
_cell.angle_gamma   90.00
#
_symmetry.space_group_name_H-M   'P 1'
#
loop_
_entity.id
_entity.type
_entity.pdbx_description
1 polymer ?
#
loop_
_entity_poly.entity_id
_entity_poly.type
_entity_poly.pdbx_seq_one_letter_code
_entity_poly.pdbx_strand_id
1 'polypeptide(L)'
;FIFWHQRMEDALAACSGRALILSNELIDAFPAELIKWNKNEKKWHRVMVELENECWNISLGKEYKFNDESSIAGYEDFKDGQIIERHDDFISWFRNWSVSWEQGHMLTIDYGETFPQLYHRRPEGTIRSYFFQQRYESLQEVLSRPGLQDITADVDFTDIRLRIKSENVEEIEFIKQSEFINSHTTKLAKLDPSI
;
A
#
# COMPACT_ATOMS: atom_id res chain seq x y z
N PHE A 1 -26.50 14.94 -8.03
CA PHE A 1 -26.91 14.02 -6.95
C PHE A 1 -25.69 13.27 -6.46
N ILE A 2 -25.57 13.03 -5.12
CA ILE A 2 -24.52 12.22 -4.51
C ILE A 2 -25.18 10.94 -4.04
N PHE A 3 -24.57 9.81 -4.39
CA PHE A 3 -25.01 8.47 -3.98
C PHE A 3 -23.90 7.83 -3.16
N TRP A 4 -24.27 7.09 -2.13
CA TRP A 4 -23.35 6.34 -1.28
C TRP A 4 -23.48 4.86 -1.55
N HIS A 5 -22.35 4.20 -1.77
CA HIS A 5 -22.27 2.76 -1.94
C HIS A 5 -21.26 2.19 -0.93
N GLN A 6 -21.57 1.04 -0.37
CA GLN A 6 -20.68 0.36 0.57
C GLN A 6 -19.60 -0.45 -0.16
N ARG A 7 -19.85 -0.79 -1.42
CA ARG A 7 -18.95 -1.63 -2.22
C ARG A 7 -18.69 -0.96 -3.56
N MET A 8 -17.47 -1.15 -4.06
CA MET A 8 -17.06 -0.63 -5.38
C MET A 8 -17.87 -1.26 -6.51
N GLU A 9 -18.20 -2.55 -6.41
CA GLU A 9 -18.99 -3.25 -7.41
C GLU A 9 -20.38 -2.61 -7.59
N ASP A 10 -21.02 -2.21 -6.49
CA ASP A 10 -22.35 -1.57 -6.52
C ASP A 10 -22.25 -0.16 -7.16
N ALA A 11 -21.20 0.58 -6.84
CA ALA A 11 -20.94 1.88 -7.45
C ALA A 11 -20.70 1.76 -8.96
N LEU A 12 -19.89 0.79 -9.39
CA LEU A 12 -19.58 0.53 -10.80
C LEU A 12 -20.84 0.03 -11.55
N ALA A 13 -21.65 -0.82 -10.94
CA ALA A 13 -22.91 -1.25 -11.53
C ALA A 13 -23.86 -0.08 -11.79
N ALA A 14 -23.94 0.89 -10.86
CA ALA A 14 -24.77 2.09 -11.01
C ALA A 14 -24.34 3.00 -12.17
N CYS A 15 -23.08 2.95 -12.61
CA CYS A 15 -22.56 3.72 -13.74
C CYS A 15 -22.17 2.85 -14.95
N SER A 16 -22.66 1.60 -15.02
CA SER A 16 -22.38 0.66 -16.10
C SER A 16 -20.87 0.45 -16.33
N GLY A 17 -20.12 0.31 -15.27
CA GLY A 17 -18.67 0.07 -15.29
C GLY A 17 -17.81 1.26 -15.76
N ARG A 18 -18.39 2.45 -15.96
CA ARG A 18 -17.67 3.63 -16.47
C ARG A 18 -17.47 4.65 -15.39
N ALA A 19 -16.23 4.79 -14.90
CA ALA A 19 -15.94 5.65 -13.76
C ALA A 19 -14.57 6.31 -13.84
N LEU A 20 -14.50 7.52 -13.28
CA LEU A 20 -13.25 8.10 -12.80
C LEU A 20 -13.14 7.81 -11.31
N ILE A 21 -12.06 7.15 -10.92
CA ILE A 21 -11.84 6.72 -9.54
C ILE A 21 -10.71 7.57 -8.95
N LEU A 22 -10.96 8.14 -7.80
CA LEU A 22 -9.95 8.88 -7.04
C LEU A 22 -9.79 8.24 -5.67
N SER A 23 -8.56 7.87 -5.33
CA SER A 23 -8.21 7.46 -3.96
C SER A 23 -7.05 8.29 -3.44
N ASN A 24 -7.13 8.68 -2.18
CA ASN A 24 -6.10 9.41 -1.49
C ASN A 24 -5.88 8.75 -0.14
N GLU A 25 -4.63 8.35 0.14
CA GLU A 25 -4.26 7.68 1.38
C GLU A 25 -5.19 6.50 1.68
N LEU A 26 -5.25 5.58 0.72
CA LEU A 26 -6.12 4.41 0.79
C LEU A 26 -5.30 3.13 0.97
N ILE A 27 -4.21 2.97 0.21
CA ILE A 27 -3.41 1.74 0.22
C ILE A 27 -2.69 1.61 1.55
N ASP A 28 -2.14 2.71 2.06
CA ASP A 28 -1.40 2.80 3.32
C ASP A 28 -2.22 2.40 4.55
N ALA A 29 -3.56 2.52 4.46
CA ALA A 29 -4.50 2.15 5.51
C ALA A 29 -4.98 0.69 5.44
N PHE A 30 -4.69 -0.03 4.35
CA PHE A 30 -4.99 -1.46 4.26
C PHE A 30 -4.12 -2.27 5.22
N PRO A 31 -4.63 -3.40 5.75
CA PRO A 31 -3.80 -4.32 6.50
C PRO A 31 -2.57 -4.73 5.69
N ALA A 32 -1.39 -4.54 6.27
CA ALA A 32 -0.13 -4.95 5.68
C ALA A 32 0.43 -6.17 6.42
N GLU A 33 0.74 -7.24 5.68
CA GLU A 33 1.44 -8.39 6.23
C GLU A 33 2.94 -8.07 6.33
N LEU A 34 3.52 -8.22 7.51
CA LEU A 34 4.94 -8.01 7.73
C LEU A 34 5.70 -9.31 7.48
N ILE A 35 6.74 -9.25 6.67
CA ILE A 35 7.67 -10.36 6.48
C ILE A 35 9.10 -9.92 6.82
N LYS A 36 9.87 -10.81 7.42
CA LYS A 36 11.22 -10.55 7.89
C LYS A 36 12.22 -11.49 7.24
N TRP A 37 13.31 -10.91 6.73
CA TRP A 37 14.39 -11.64 6.09
C TRP A 37 15.29 -12.31 7.12
N ASN A 38 15.52 -13.61 6.96
CA ASN A 38 16.54 -14.37 7.66
C ASN A 38 17.69 -14.64 6.70
N LYS A 39 18.80 -13.94 6.90
CA LYS A 39 19.97 -14.04 6.01
C LYS A 39 20.66 -15.41 6.07
N ASN A 40 20.63 -16.08 7.24
CA ASN A 40 21.27 -17.38 7.40
C ASN A 40 20.51 -18.47 6.65
N GLU A 41 19.18 -18.40 6.66
CA GLU A 41 18.30 -19.34 5.96
C GLU A 41 18.07 -18.93 4.50
N LYS A 42 18.38 -17.68 4.15
CA LYS A 42 18.01 -17.04 2.87
C LYS A 42 16.50 -17.14 2.59
N LYS A 43 15.69 -16.85 3.59
CA LYS A 43 14.24 -16.98 3.55
C LYS A 43 13.53 -15.80 4.20
N TRP A 44 12.34 -15.55 3.71
CA TRP A 44 11.39 -14.65 4.33
C TRP A 44 10.49 -15.43 5.30
N HIS A 45 10.24 -14.85 6.45
CA HIS A 45 9.31 -15.38 7.45
C HIS A 45 8.24 -14.36 7.78
N ARG A 46 7.01 -14.82 8.01
CA ARG A 46 5.95 -13.96 8.52
C ARG A 46 6.30 -13.45 9.90
N VAL A 47 6.02 -12.18 10.14
CA VAL A 47 6.03 -11.64 11.50
C VAL A 47 4.67 -11.93 12.12
N MET A 48 4.68 -12.67 13.21
CA MET A 48 3.48 -13.08 13.95
C MET A 48 3.34 -12.22 15.20
N VAL A 49 2.09 -11.87 15.50
CA VAL A 49 1.75 -11.11 16.70
C VAL A 49 0.72 -11.91 17.49
N GLU A 50 1.04 -12.20 18.73
CA GLU A 50 0.18 -12.96 19.64
C GLU A 50 0.00 -12.19 20.95
N LEU A 51 -1.21 -12.20 21.49
CA LEU A 51 -1.50 -11.59 22.78
C LEU A 51 -1.47 -12.67 23.87
N GLU A 52 -0.47 -12.62 24.73
CA GLU A 52 -0.33 -13.53 25.87
C GLU A 52 -0.22 -12.72 27.16
N ASN A 53 -1.05 -13.04 28.15
CA ASN A 53 -1.05 -12.37 29.47
C ASN A 53 -1.05 -10.83 29.36
N GLU A 54 -1.89 -10.27 28.47
CA GLU A 54 -1.99 -8.83 28.19
C GLU A 54 -0.71 -8.20 27.58
N CYS A 55 0.25 -9.00 27.15
CA CYS A 55 1.46 -8.56 26.48
C CYS A 55 1.48 -9.02 25.03
N TRP A 56 1.87 -8.14 24.13
CA TRP A 56 2.08 -8.45 22.73
C TRP A 56 3.44 -9.14 22.53
N ASN A 57 3.41 -10.38 22.07
CA ASN A 57 4.59 -11.12 21.66
C ASN A 57 4.74 -11.07 20.16
N ILE A 58 5.93 -10.68 19.69
CA ILE A 58 6.28 -10.64 18.28
C ILE A 58 7.27 -11.77 18.02
N SER A 59 6.92 -12.66 17.11
CA SER A 59 7.71 -13.85 16.79
C SER A 59 7.83 -14.04 15.27
N LEU A 60 8.73 -14.91 14.84
CA LEU A 60 8.80 -15.35 13.45
C LEU A 60 7.91 -16.58 13.25
N GLY A 61 7.02 -16.47 12.29
CA GLY A 61 6.16 -17.54 11.86
C GLY A 61 6.76 -18.40 10.76
N LYS A 62 5.89 -19.04 9.99
CA LYS A 62 6.29 -19.89 8.87
C LYS A 62 7.01 -19.11 7.78
N GLU A 63 7.78 -19.83 6.97
CA GLU A 63 8.36 -19.31 5.72
C GLU A 63 7.26 -18.65 4.87
N TYR A 64 7.53 -17.41 4.43
CA TYR A 64 6.69 -16.72 3.47
C TYR A 64 7.16 -17.07 2.06
N LYS A 65 6.24 -17.50 1.22
CA LYS A 65 6.50 -17.79 -0.19
C LYS A 65 5.70 -16.83 -1.05
N PHE A 66 6.37 -16.23 -2.01
CA PHE A 66 5.70 -15.39 -3.00
C PHE A 66 4.91 -16.27 -3.95
N ASN A 67 3.62 -16.01 -4.10
CA ASN A 67 2.73 -16.74 -5.00
C ASN A 67 2.47 -15.98 -6.31
N ASP A 68 2.94 -14.75 -6.40
CA ASP A 68 2.78 -13.86 -7.54
C ASP A 68 4.09 -13.13 -7.87
N GLU A 69 4.07 -12.31 -8.91
CA GLU A 69 5.16 -11.40 -9.19
C GLU A 69 5.36 -10.44 -8.01
N SER A 70 6.62 -10.22 -7.68
CA SER A 70 7.00 -9.32 -6.59
C SER A 70 8.26 -8.56 -6.93
N SER A 71 8.30 -7.29 -6.55
CA SER A 71 9.48 -6.44 -6.73
C SER A 71 10.72 -6.96 -6.03
N ILE A 72 10.53 -7.76 -4.98
CA ILE A 72 11.62 -8.31 -4.17
C ILE A 72 12.07 -9.71 -4.58
N ALA A 73 11.34 -10.36 -5.49
CA ALA A 73 11.71 -11.68 -5.98
C ALA A 73 13.06 -11.60 -6.71
N GLY A 74 14.03 -12.40 -6.26
CA GLY A 74 15.37 -12.43 -6.83
C GLY A 74 16.35 -11.32 -6.38
N TYR A 75 15.92 -10.43 -5.51
CA TYR A 75 16.83 -9.48 -4.86
C TYR A 75 17.50 -10.16 -3.66
N GLU A 76 18.83 -10.11 -3.59
CA GLU A 76 19.59 -10.85 -2.57
C GLU A 76 20.32 -9.93 -1.56
N ASP A 77 20.31 -8.62 -1.78
CA ASP A 77 21.08 -7.68 -0.97
C ASP A 77 20.28 -7.12 0.23
N PHE A 78 19.47 -7.97 0.84
CA PHE A 78 18.76 -7.61 2.07
C PHE A 78 19.66 -7.71 3.30
N LYS A 79 19.50 -6.75 4.20
CA LYS A 79 20.12 -6.83 5.54
C LYS A 79 19.46 -7.96 6.33
N ASP A 80 20.23 -8.62 7.20
CA ASP A 80 19.64 -9.57 8.14
C ASP A 80 18.62 -8.86 9.03
N GLY A 81 17.46 -9.47 9.19
CA GLY A 81 16.37 -8.86 9.94
C GLY A 81 15.56 -7.79 9.20
N GLN A 82 15.86 -7.53 7.92
CA GLN A 82 15.06 -6.61 7.07
C GLN A 82 13.58 -6.96 7.17
N ILE A 83 12.75 -5.96 7.45
CA ILE A 83 11.28 -6.09 7.41
C ILE A 83 10.76 -5.38 6.17
N ILE A 84 9.75 -5.95 5.55
CA ILE A 84 8.99 -5.34 4.46
C ILE A 84 7.49 -5.60 4.67
N GLU A 85 6.70 -4.74 4.12
CA GLU A 85 5.23 -4.79 4.13
C GLU A 85 4.70 -5.36 2.82
N ARG A 86 3.68 -6.23 2.93
CA ARG A 86 2.94 -6.78 1.79
C ARG A 86 1.50 -6.31 1.87
N HIS A 87 1.06 -5.55 0.87
CA HIS A 87 -0.32 -5.05 0.77
C HIS A 87 -1.21 -6.05 0.01
N ASP A 88 -1.21 -7.31 0.44
CA ASP A 88 -1.94 -8.40 -0.22
C ASP A 88 -3.46 -8.20 -0.14
N ASP A 89 -3.95 -7.61 0.95
CA ASP A 89 -5.37 -7.30 1.12
C ASP A 89 -5.83 -6.21 0.14
N PHE A 90 -5.02 -5.18 -0.10
CA PHE A 90 -5.32 -4.18 -1.13
C PHE A 90 -5.40 -4.81 -2.52
N ILE A 91 -4.44 -5.65 -2.89
CA ILE A 91 -4.43 -6.32 -4.19
C ILE A 91 -5.66 -7.23 -4.35
N SER A 92 -6.01 -7.98 -3.31
CA SER A 92 -7.20 -8.83 -3.31
C SER A 92 -8.48 -8.01 -3.45
N TRP A 93 -8.57 -6.91 -2.72
CA TRP A 93 -9.70 -5.98 -2.82
C TRP A 93 -9.79 -5.36 -4.22
N PHE A 94 -8.67 -4.89 -4.79
CA PHE A 94 -8.62 -4.32 -6.13
C PHE A 94 -9.09 -5.33 -7.18
N ARG A 95 -8.59 -6.56 -7.14
CA ARG A 95 -8.96 -7.65 -8.06
C ARG A 95 -10.46 -7.95 -8.04
N ASN A 96 -11.07 -7.93 -6.87
CA ASN A 96 -12.48 -8.26 -6.72
C ASN A 96 -13.40 -7.32 -7.51
N TRP A 97 -13.13 -6.03 -7.50
CA TRP A 97 -14.03 -5.07 -8.15
C TRP A 97 -13.54 -4.61 -9.54
N SER A 98 -12.24 -4.68 -9.83
CA SER A 98 -11.68 -4.17 -11.09
C SER A 98 -12.22 -4.88 -12.32
N VAL A 99 -12.65 -6.13 -12.18
CA VAL A 99 -13.32 -6.90 -13.24
C VAL A 99 -14.64 -6.27 -13.69
N SER A 100 -15.27 -5.44 -12.86
CA SER A 100 -16.51 -4.70 -13.18
C SER A 100 -16.24 -3.30 -13.71
N TRP A 101 -14.99 -2.89 -13.79
CA TRP A 101 -14.59 -1.57 -14.28
C TRP A 101 -14.22 -1.66 -15.76
N GLU A 102 -15.13 -1.23 -16.62
CA GLU A 102 -15.01 -1.38 -18.08
C GLU A 102 -14.26 -0.23 -18.74
N GLN A 103 -14.40 0.98 -18.21
CA GLN A 103 -13.83 2.18 -18.83
C GLN A 103 -13.65 3.32 -17.83
N GLY A 104 -12.54 4.03 -17.96
CA GLY A 104 -12.26 5.25 -17.21
C GLY A 104 -10.80 5.34 -16.75
N HIS A 105 -10.56 6.14 -15.74
CA HIS A 105 -9.22 6.35 -15.17
C HIS A 105 -9.27 6.23 -13.65
N MET A 106 -8.17 5.78 -13.08
CA MET A 106 -7.96 5.80 -11.63
C MET A 106 -6.75 6.67 -11.31
N LEU A 107 -6.92 7.59 -10.39
CA LEU A 107 -5.85 8.34 -9.77
C LEU A 107 -5.72 7.91 -8.33
N THR A 108 -4.57 7.36 -7.98
CA THR A 108 -4.24 6.96 -6.61
C THR A 108 -3.10 7.84 -6.10
N ILE A 109 -3.30 8.44 -4.94
CA ILE A 109 -2.31 9.29 -4.25
C ILE A 109 -2.03 8.63 -2.91
N ASP A 110 -0.77 8.31 -2.64
CA ASP A 110 -0.41 7.64 -1.39
C ASP A 110 1.05 7.91 -1.00
N TYR A 111 1.40 7.57 0.25
CA TYR A 111 2.76 7.65 0.76
C TYR A 111 3.55 6.39 0.40
N GLY A 112 4.78 6.57 -0.04
CA GLY A 112 5.62 5.44 -0.35
C GLY A 112 6.83 5.81 -1.19
N GLU A 113 7.48 4.79 -1.69
CA GLU A 113 8.63 4.92 -2.57
C GLU A 113 8.71 3.68 -3.47
N THR A 114 9.60 3.70 -4.44
CA THR A 114 9.90 2.53 -5.26
C THR A 114 10.87 1.58 -4.56
N PHE A 115 10.79 0.29 -4.88
CA PHE A 115 11.82 -0.67 -4.52
C PHE A 115 13.09 -0.47 -5.38
N PRO A 116 14.31 -0.59 -4.84
CA PRO A 116 14.65 -0.94 -3.46
C PRO A 116 14.78 0.26 -2.51
N GLN A 117 14.56 1.49 -2.97
CA GLN A 117 14.83 2.73 -2.23
C GLN A 117 14.05 2.81 -0.92
N LEU A 118 12.80 2.36 -0.92
CA LEU A 118 11.96 2.32 0.27
C LEU A 118 12.66 1.60 1.43
N TYR A 119 13.08 0.38 1.18
CA TYR A 119 13.65 -0.51 2.20
C TYR A 119 15.12 -0.26 2.50
N HIS A 120 15.85 0.39 1.60
CA HIS A 120 17.19 0.91 1.92
C HIS A 120 17.15 1.97 3.02
N ARG A 121 16.11 2.81 3.00
CA ARG A 121 15.89 3.86 4.01
C ARG A 121 15.22 3.34 5.27
N ARG A 122 14.45 2.26 5.17
CA ARG A 122 13.61 1.69 6.22
C ARG A 122 13.86 0.18 6.40
N PRO A 123 15.05 -0.19 6.90
CA PRO A 123 15.39 -1.62 7.05
C PRO A 123 14.53 -2.33 8.10
N GLU A 124 13.93 -1.60 9.04
CA GLU A 124 13.05 -2.15 10.08
C GLU A 124 11.57 -2.11 9.68
N GLY A 125 11.29 -1.84 8.38
CA GLY A 125 9.96 -1.65 7.86
C GLY A 125 9.47 -0.20 7.94
N THR A 126 8.25 0.01 7.48
CA THR A 126 7.67 1.36 7.37
C THR A 126 6.45 1.55 8.25
N ILE A 127 5.94 0.46 8.85
CA ILE A 127 4.75 0.51 9.71
C ILE A 127 4.96 1.48 10.87
N ARG A 128 3.97 2.31 11.09
CA ARG A 128 3.96 3.29 12.17
C ARG A 128 2.54 3.56 12.63
N SER A 129 2.42 4.16 13.79
CA SER A 129 1.13 4.63 14.26
C SER A 129 1.17 6.08 14.71
N TYR A 130 -0.02 6.69 14.74
CA TYR A 130 -0.21 8.04 15.23
C TYR A 130 -1.24 8.04 16.35
N PHE A 131 -0.87 8.65 17.48
CA PHE A 131 -1.73 8.84 18.64
C PHE A 131 -1.52 10.26 19.20
N PHE A 132 -2.59 11.06 19.29
CA PHE A 132 -2.52 12.48 19.66
C PHE A 132 -1.42 13.26 18.91
N GLN A 133 -1.35 13.09 17.58
CA GLN A 133 -0.36 13.71 16.69
C GLN A 133 1.11 13.31 16.97
N GLN A 134 1.34 12.35 17.83
CA GLN A 134 2.66 11.75 18.05
C GLN A 134 2.82 10.50 17.21
N ARG A 135 4.00 10.36 16.63
CA ARG A 135 4.37 9.24 15.77
C ARG A 135 5.12 8.19 16.59
N TYR A 136 4.77 6.94 16.38
CA TYR A 136 5.38 5.76 16.98
C TYR A 136 5.78 4.78 15.89
N GLU A 137 7.03 4.27 15.92
CA GLU A 137 7.60 3.48 14.84
C GLU A 137 7.98 2.04 15.25
N SER A 138 8.13 1.76 16.54
CA SER A 138 8.39 0.39 16.97
C SER A 138 7.11 -0.45 16.93
N LEU A 139 7.21 -1.72 16.55
CA LEU A 139 6.06 -2.64 16.53
C LEU A 139 5.38 -2.74 17.90
N GLN A 140 6.14 -2.66 19.00
CA GLN A 140 5.58 -2.68 20.36
C GLN A 140 4.67 -1.47 20.60
N GLU A 141 5.10 -0.28 20.18
CA GLU A 141 4.30 0.95 20.32
C GLU A 141 3.08 0.94 19.40
N VAL A 142 3.24 0.47 18.16
CA VAL A 142 2.14 0.30 17.20
C VAL A 142 1.06 -0.63 17.76
N LEU A 143 1.44 -1.66 18.51
CA LEU A 143 0.50 -2.61 19.12
C LEU A 143 -0.03 -2.16 20.50
N SER A 144 0.56 -1.12 21.10
CA SER A 144 0.27 -0.76 22.51
C SER A 144 -1.14 -0.22 22.77
N ARG A 145 -1.84 0.27 21.73
CA ARG A 145 -3.14 0.94 21.87
C ARG A 145 -4.11 0.50 20.78
N PRO A 146 -4.50 -0.79 20.73
CA PRO A 146 -5.37 -1.31 19.67
C PRO A 146 -6.69 -0.55 19.62
N GLY A 147 -7.09 -0.10 18.42
CA GLY A 147 -8.33 0.64 18.19
C GLY A 147 -8.31 2.12 18.61
N LEU A 148 -7.20 2.63 19.14
CA LEU A 148 -7.09 4.03 19.59
C LEU A 148 -6.07 4.86 18.79
N GLN A 149 -5.41 4.28 17.83
CA GLN A 149 -4.38 4.95 17.03
C GLN A 149 -4.52 4.58 15.56
N ASP A 150 -4.15 5.50 14.69
CA ASP A 150 -4.08 5.24 13.26
C ASP A 150 -2.78 4.47 12.97
N ILE A 151 -2.90 3.38 12.23
CA ILE A 151 -1.77 2.56 11.79
C ILE A 151 -1.65 2.68 10.29
N THR A 152 -0.45 2.97 9.80
CA THR A 152 -0.15 3.12 8.38
C THR A 152 1.18 2.46 8.04
N ALA A 153 1.32 2.06 6.78
CA ALA A 153 2.57 1.56 6.21
C ALA A 153 2.82 2.22 4.86
N ASP A 154 4.09 2.57 4.56
CA ASP A 154 4.42 3.14 3.26
C ASP A 154 4.21 2.09 2.15
N VAL A 155 3.76 2.57 1.01
CA VAL A 155 3.45 1.73 -0.15
C VAL A 155 4.72 1.47 -0.97
N ASP A 156 5.05 0.19 -1.22
CA ASP A 156 6.00 -0.18 -2.28
C ASP A 156 5.30 -0.08 -3.63
N PHE A 157 5.43 1.07 -4.27
CA PHE A 157 4.81 1.31 -5.57
C PHE A 157 5.32 0.38 -6.67
N THR A 158 6.55 -0.12 -6.57
CA THR A 158 7.05 -1.11 -7.53
C THR A 158 6.28 -2.41 -7.42
N ASP A 159 6.03 -2.89 -6.20
CA ASP A 159 5.26 -4.12 -5.96
C ASP A 159 3.80 -3.98 -6.39
N ILE A 160 3.14 -2.89 -5.99
CA ILE A 160 1.75 -2.61 -6.38
C ILE A 160 1.59 -2.55 -7.90
N ARG A 161 2.46 -1.82 -8.59
CA ARG A 161 2.42 -1.65 -10.06
C ARG A 161 2.60 -2.97 -10.80
N LEU A 162 3.56 -3.81 -10.37
CA LEU A 162 3.77 -5.13 -10.95
C LEU A 162 2.51 -6.00 -10.82
N ARG A 163 1.92 -6.02 -9.65
CA ARG A 163 0.78 -6.91 -9.33
C ARG A 163 -0.53 -6.44 -9.95
N ILE A 164 -0.75 -5.14 -10.07
CA ILE A 164 -1.95 -4.58 -10.74
C ILE A 164 -1.84 -4.74 -12.26
N LYS A 165 -0.66 -4.68 -12.85
CA LYS A 165 -0.46 -4.81 -14.29
C LYS A 165 -1.04 -6.10 -14.88
N SER A 166 -1.19 -7.15 -14.06
CA SER A 166 -1.85 -8.41 -14.46
C SER A 166 -3.36 -8.31 -14.61
N GLU A 167 -4.00 -7.19 -14.23
CA GLU A 167 -5.45 -7.02 -14.08
C GLU A 167 -6.10 -6.22 -15.22
N ASN A 168 -5.55 -6.23 -16.42
CA ASN A 168 -6.04 -5.48 -17.60
C ASN A 168 -6.11 -3.95 -17.38
N VAL A 169 -5.29 -3.42 -16.49
CA VAL A 169 -5.10 -1.98 -16.32
C VAL A 169 -3.78 -1.55 -16.92
N GLU A 170 -3.79 -0.41 -17.60
CA GLU A 170 -2.61 0.21 -18.17
C GLU A 170 -2.17 1.36 -17.28
N GLU A 171 -0.90 1.36 -16.86
CA GLU A 171 -0.31 2.51 -16.20
C GLU A 171 -0.03 3.61 -17.20
N ILE A 172 -0.62 4.78 -16.97
CA ILE A 172 -0.43 5.96 -17.81
C ILE A 172 0.76 6.77 -17.30
N GLU A 173 0.84 7.00 -16.00
CA GLU A 173 1.84 7.87 -15.40
C GLU A 173 2.11 7.48 -13.94
N PHE A 174 3.38 7.53 -13.54
CA PHE A 174 3.81 7.42 -12.15
C PHE A 174 4.77 8.56 -11.82
N ILE A 175 4.30 9.56 -11.08
CA ILE A 175 5.05 10.77 -10.73
C ILE A 175 4.76 11.21 -9.30
N LYS A 176 5.55 12.13 -8.80
CA LYS A 176 5.28 12.77 -7.52
C LYS A 176 4.05 13.65 -7.59
N GLN A 177 3.27 13.70 -6.50
CA GLN A 177 2.08 14.55 -6.40
C GLN A 177 2.39 16.02 -6.75
N SER A 178 3.53 16.55 -6.31
CA SER A 178 3.94 17.92 -6.64
C SER A 178 4.17 18.14 -8.14
N GLU A 179 4.72 17.15 -8.84
CA GLU A 179 4.93 17.20 -10.28
C GLU A 179 3.59 17.12 -11.02
N PHE A 180 2.70 16.25 -10.58
CA PHE A 180 1.33 16.14 -11.10
C PHE A 180 0.58 17.47 -10.99
N ILE A 181 0.53 18.05 -9.80
CA ILE A 181 -0.13 19.35 -9.56
C ILE A 181 0.47 20.43 -10.46
N ASN A 182 1.78 20.57 -10.50
CA ASN A 182 2.45 21.60 -11.28
C ASN A 182 2.15 21.46 -12.77
N SER A 183 2.17 20.25 -13.32
CA SER A 183 1.90 20.01 -14.74
C SER A 183 0.45 20.33 -15.13
N HIS A 184 -0.50 20.03 -14.25
CA HIS A 184 -1.93 20.24 -14.51
C HIS A 184 -2.37 21.68 -14.22
N THR A 185 -1.86 22.31 -13.16
CA THR A 185 -2.14 23.72 -12.86
C THR A 185 -1.70 24.64 -14.01
N THR A 186 -0.53 24.38 -14.59
CA THR A 186 -0.05 25.15 -15.74
C THR A 186 -0.96 24.96 -16.97
N LYS A 187 -1.56 23.79 -17.15
CA LYS A 187 -2.53 23.54 -18.24
C LYS A 187 -3.86 24.25 -17.96
N LEU A 188 -4.36 24.20 -16.73
CA LEU A 188 -5.60 24.87 -16.32
C LEU A 188 -5.50 26.39 -16.47
N ALA A 189 -4.40 27.00 -16.02
CA ALA A 189 -4.16 28.43 -16.17
C ALA A 189 -4.11 28.91 -17.65
N LYS A 190 -3.78 28.01 -18.59
CA LYS A 190 -3.86 28.29 -20.03
C LYS A 190 -5.28 28.19 -20.60
N LEU A 191 -6.16 27.40 -19.96
CA LEU A 191 -7.56 27.24 -20.38
C LEU A 191 -8.45 28.33 -19.76
N ASP A 192 -8.13 28.78 -18.57
CA ASP A 192 -8.85 29.86 -17.87
C ASP A 192 -7.84 30.81 -17.20
N PRO A 193 -7.50 31.93 -17.85
CA PRO A 193 -6.56 32.91 -17.32
C PRO A 193 -7.03 33.63 -16.03
N SER A 194 -8.28 33.40 -15.59
CA SER A 194 -8.85 33.97 -14.37
C SER A 194 -8.63 33.13 -13.10
N ILE A 195 -8.05 31.94 -13.25
CA ILE A 195 -7.59 31.08 -12.18
C ILE A 195 -6.07 31.25 -12.00
#